data_d180a214d2992556497e6344c8dbcf22
#
_entry.id   d180a214d2992556497e6344c8dbcf22
#
_cell.length_a   1.000
_cell.length_b   1.000
_cell.length_c   1.000
_cell.angle_alpha   90.00
_cell.angle_beta   90.00
_cell.angle_gamma   90.00
#
_symmetry.space_group_name_H-M   'P 1'
#
loop_
_entity.id
_entity.type
_entity.pdbx_description
1 polymer ?
#
loop_
_entity_poly.entity_id
_entity_poly.type
_entity_poly.pdbx_seq_one_letter_code
_entity_poly.pdbx_strand_id
1 'polypeptide(L)'
;HSATYEQASAFRAHLIEYPHLRKYFFNGEDIQPESPDYDRVLTIAESFLNYLEYIAVLKENFGKENNPALESFVRSSLSGSPIMRRHLAAHPEWYSGKLRALLAQSSKPAA
;
A
#
# COMPACT_ATOMS: atom_id res chain seq x y z
N HIS A 1 -9.81 -8.58 13.22
CA HIS A 1 -10.71 -7.47 13.49
C HIS A 1 -11.52 -7.12 12.25
N SER A 2 -12.79 -6.79 12.41
CA SER A 2 -13.69 -6.61 11.29
C SER A 2 -13.29 -5.44 10.38
N ALA A 3 -12.81 -4.33 10.94
CA ALA A 3 -12.41 -3.18 10.14
C ALA A 3 -11.24 -3.51 9.21
N THR A 4 -10.26 -4.24 9.72
CA THR A 4 -9.12 -4.68 8.90
C THR A 4 -9.57 -5.61 7.79
N TYR A 5 -10.45 -6.54 8.13
CA TYR A 5 -10.99 -7.48 7.14
C TYR A 5 -11.77 -6.74 6.05
N GLU A 6 -12.60 -5.79 6.43
CA GLU A 6 -13.40 -5.03 5.48
C GLU A 6 -12.53 -4.23 4.51
N GLN A 7 -11.47 -3.61 5.01
CA GLN A 7 -10.55 -2.84 4.17
C GLN A 7 -9.82 -3.74 3.18
N ALA A 8 -9.33 -4.88 3.65
CA ALA A 8 -8.66 -5.85 2.78
C ALA A 8 -9.61 -6.38 1.71
N SER A 9 -10.87 -6.68 2.12
CA SER A 9 -11.87 -7.20 1.19
C SER A 9 -12.24 -6.16 0.13
N ALA A 10 -12.36 -4.90 0.51
CA ALA A 10 -12.67 -3.82 -0.43
C ALA A 10 -11.59 -3.70 -1.50
N PHE A 11 -10.32 -3.71 -1.08
CA PHE A 11 -9.21 -3.63 -2.02
C PHE A 11 -9.21 -4.80 -2.99
N ARG A 12 -9.38 -6.01 -2.46
CA ARG A 12 -9.39 -7.21 -3.29
C ARG A 12 -10.57 -7.25 -4.25
N ALA A 13 -11.74 -6.78 -3.80
CA ALA A 13 -12.92 -6.72 -4.65
C ALA A 13 -12.68 -5.85 -5.88
N HIS A 14 -11.98 -4.73 -5.73
CA HIS A 14 -11.64 -3.88 -6.87
C HIS A 14 -10.79 -4.64 -7.88
N LEU A 15 -9.83 -5.44 -7.42
CA LEU A 15 -8.95 -6.17 -8.33
C LEU A 15 -9.60 -7.41 -8.91
N ILE A 16 -10.60 -7.97 -8.24
CA ILE A 16 -11.40 -9.05 -8.81
C ILE A 16 -12.25 -8.51 -9.97
N GLU A 17 -12.86 -7.35 -9.76
CA GLU A 17 -13.69 -6.72 -10.79
C GLU A 17 -12.87 -6.21 -11.97
N TYR A 18 -11.66 -5.71 -11.70
CA TYR A 18 -10.78 -5.12 -12.71
C TYR A 18 -9.41 -5.79 -12.66
N PRO A 19 -9.33 -7.08 -13.04
CA PRO A 19 -8.09 -7.84 -12.85
C PRO A 19 -6.90 -7.30 -13.65
N HIS A 20 -7.15 -6.58 -14.73
CA HIS A 20 -6.07 -5.99 -15.53
C HIS A 20 -5.34 -4.88 -14.78
N LEU A 21 -5.90 -4.40 -13.66
CA LEU A 21 -5.25 -3.36 -12.86
C LEU A 21 -4.26 -3.91 -11.84
N ARG A 22 -4.25 -5.24 -11.65
CA ARG A 22 -3.39 -5.87 -10.64
C ARG A 22 -1.90 -5.57 -10.89
N LYS A 23 -1.49 -5.41 -12.13
CA LYS A 23 -0.10 -5.16 -12.49
C LYS A 23 0.45 -3.87 -11.89
N TYR A 24 -0.41 -2.89 -11.65
CA TYR A 24 0.01 -1.61 -11.05
C TYR A 24 0.28 -1.72 -9.56
N PHE A 25 -0.14 -2.80 -8.94
CA PHE A 25 0.01 -3.00 -7.50
C PHE A 25 0.99 -4.10 -7.13
N PHE A 26 1.18 -5.07 -8.02
CA PHE A 26 1.99 -6.24 -7.68
C PHE A 26 3.11 -6.53 -8.66
N ASN A 27 3.07 -5.97 -9.85
CA ASN A 27 4.06 -6.29 -10.86
C ASN A 27 5.00 -5.12 -11.19
N GLY A 28 4.94 -4.05 -10.39
CA GLY A 28 5.86 -2.93 -10.55
C GLY A 28 5.60 -2.04 -11.74
N GLU A 29 4.49 -2.22 -12.42
CA GLU A 29 4.18 -1.42 -13.59
C GLU A 29 3.63 -0.06 -13.17
N ASP A 30 4.08 1.00 -13.83
CA ASP A 30 3.59 2.34 -13.58
C ASP A 30 2.44 2.66 -14.51
N ILE A 31 1.52 3.53 -14.05
CA ILE A 31 0.40 3.96 -14.87
C ILE A 31 0.62 5.43 -15.25
N GLN A 32 0.31 5.75 -16.48
CA GLN A 32 0.44 7.12 -16.98
C GLN A 32 -0.84 7.92 -16.71
N PRO A 33 -0.74 9.21 -16.42
CA PRO A 33 -1.93 10.02 -16.14
C PRO A 33 -2.94 10.06 -17.29
N GLU A 34 -2.50 9.79 -18.51
CA GLU A 34 -3.37 9.77 -19.67
C GLU A 34 -4.19 8.49 -19.80
N SER A 35 -3.86 7.46 -19.01
CA SER A 35 -4.59 6.20 -19.07
C SER A 35 -6.04 6.39 -18.67
N PRO A 36 -7.00 5.79 -19.37
CA PRO A 36 -8.40 5.84 -18.96
C PRO A 36 -8.65 5.18 -17.60
N ASP A 37 -7.72 4.36 -17.11
CA ASP A 37 -7.83 3.72 -15.81
C ASP A 37 -7.16 4.51 -14.70
N TYR A 38 -6.58 5.67 -15.00
CA TYR A 38 -5.74 6.36 -14.01
C TYR A 38 -6.51 6.70 -12.73
N ASP A 39 -7.69 7.30 -12.87
CA ASP A 39 -8.46 7.69 -11.69
C ASP A 39 -8.90 6.49 -10.86
N ARG A 40 -9.25 5.40 -11.55
CA ARG A 40 -9.62 4.17 -10.86
C ARG A 40 -8.45 3.59 -10.10
N VAL A 41 -7.28 3.53 -10.73
CA VAL A 41 -6.07 3.01 -10.09
C VAL A 41 -5.67 3.90 -8.92
N LEU A 42 -5.77 5.21 -9.08
CA LEU A 42 -5.46 6.13 -8.00
C LEU A 42 -6.37 5.91 -6.79
N THR A 43 -7.67 5.72 -7.04
CA THR A 43 -8.64 5.47 -5.96
C THR A 43 -8.35 4.14 -5.25
N ILE A 44 -8.01 3.11 -6.02
CA ILE A 44 -7.64 1.82 -5.43
C ILE A 44 -6.36 1.97 -4.61
N ALA A 45 -5.40 2.75 -5.09
CA ALA A 45 -4.16 3.00 -4.35
C ALA A 45 -4.44 3.68 -3.02
N GLU A 46 -5.36 4.65 -3.00
CA GLU A 46 -5.76 5.31 -1.75
C GLU A 46 -6.34 4.32 -0.76
N SER A 47 -7.22 3.44 -1.25
CA SER A 47 -7.83 2.41 -0.41
C SER A 47 -6.78 1.46 0.16
N PHE A 48 -5.84 1.04 -0.67
CA PHE A 48 -4.80 0.13 -0.24
C PHE A 48 -3.84 0.80 0.75
N LEU A 49 -3.48 2.06 0.51
CA LEU A 49 -2.63 2.79 1.45
C LEU A 49 -3.31 2.96 2.81
N ASN A 50 -4.62 3.23 2.82
CA ASN A 50 -5.36 3.31 4.07
C ASN A 50 -5.31 1.99 4.84
N TYR A 51 -5.42 0.88 4.14
CA TYR A 51 -5.30 -0.43 4.76
C TYR A 51 -3.90 -0.65 5.33
N LEU A 52 -2.86 -0.32 4.58
CA LEU A 52 -1.49 -0.47 5.05
C LEU A 52 -1.21 0.44 6.25
N GLU A 53 -1.73 1.66 6.22
CA GLU A 53 -1.61 2.58 7.35
C GLU A 53 -2.27 2.00 8.60
N TYR A 54 -3.44 1.44 8.43
CA TYR A 54 -4.15 0.80 9.54
C TYR A 54 -3.32 -0.33 10.15
N ILE A 55 -2.74 -1.18 9.31
CA ILE A 55 -1.89 -2.26 9.78
C ILE A 55 -0.68 -1.71 10.55
N ALA A 56 -0.04 -0.68 10.01
CA ALA A 56 1.15 -0.11 10.61
C ALA A 56 0.86 0.47 11.99
N VAL A 57 -0.27 1.17 12.12
CA VAL A 57 -0.69 1.76 13.40
C VAL A 57 -1.09 0.67 14.38
N LEU A 58 -1.83 -0.32 13.90
CA LEU A 58 -2.29 -1.42 14.75
C LEU A 58 -1.11 -2.20 15.32
N LYS A 59 -0.12 -2.48 14.48
CA LYS A 59 1.10 -3.15 14.91
C LYS A 59 1.79 -2.36 16.03
N GLU A 60 1.84 -1.04 15.88
CA GLU A 60 2.44 -0.16 16.88
C GLU A 60 1.69 -0.25 18.21
N ASN A 61 0.38 -0.30 18.15
CA ASN A 61 -0.47 -0.35 19.34
C ASN A 61 -0.38 -1.69 20.07
N PHE A 62 -0.15 -2.76 19.33
CA PHE A 62 0.08 -4.08 19.92
C PHE A 62 1.56 -4.35 20.18
N GLY A 63 2.34 -3.47 19.99
CA GLY A 63 3.73 -3.07 19.94
C GLY A 63 4.79 -3.89 20.59
N LYS A 64 4.49 -4.88 21.35
CA LYS A 64 5.54 -5.61 22.05
C LYS A 64 6.10 -6.76 21.24
N GLU A 65 5.34 -7.23 20.28
CA GLU A 65 5.80 -8.31 19.44
C GLU A 65 6.17 -7.79 18.08
N ASN A 66 7.38 -8.10 17.71
CA ASN A 66 7.84 -7.84 16.37
C ASN A 66 7.06 -8.75 15.44
N ASN A 67 6.46 -8.16 14.41
CA ASN A 67 5.76 -8.97 13.41
C ASN A 67 6.42 -8.77 12.06
N PRO A 68 7.50 -9.51 11.79
CA PRO A 68 8.23 -9.34 10.53
C PRO A 68 7.39 -9.67 9.30
N ALA A 69 6.41 -10.53 9.43
CA ALA A 69 5.54 -10.85 8.29
C ALA A 69 4.69 -9.65 7.88
N LEU A 70 4.13 -8.93 8.85
CA LEU A 70 3.36 -7.72 8.55
C LEU A 70 4.23 -6.63 7.96
N GLU A 71 5.42 -6.42 8.54
CA GLU A 71 6.36 -5.43 8.01
C GLU A 71 6.77 -5.77 6.58
N SER A 72 7.07 -7.03 6.33
CA SER A 72 7.45 -7.50 5.00
C SER A 72 6.32 -7.27 4.00
N PHE A 73 5.09 -7.55 4.41
CA PHE A 73 3.92 -7.33 3.55
C PHE A 73 3.78 -5.86 3.18
N VAL A 74 3.90 -4.96 4.17
CA VAL A 74 3.78 -3.53 3.92
C VAL A 74 4.89 -3.05 3.00
N ARG A 75 6.13 -3.44 3.27
CA ARG A 75 7.27 -3.04 2.43
C ARG A 75 7.11 -3.55 1.00
N SER A 76 6.74 -4.81 0.84
CA SER A 76 6.56 -5.39 -0.49
C SER A 76 5.44 -4.72 -1.27
N SER A 77 4.36 -4.39 -0.57
CA SER A 77 3.23 -3.71 -1.21
C SER A 77 3.61 -2.34 -1.74
N LEU A 78 4.41 -1.61 -0.97
CA LEU A 78 4.88 -0.29 -1.41
C LEU A 78 5.94 -0.42 -2.49
N SER A 79 6.89 -1.34 -2.33
CA SER A 79 7.97 -1.53 -3.30
C SER A 79 7.47 -1.99 -4.65
N GLY A 80 6.39 -2.75 -4.67
CA GLY A 80 5.84 -3.31 -5.91
C GLY A 80 4.91 -2.37 -6.67
N SER A 81 4.68 -1.14 -6.18
CA SER A 81 3.69 -0.27 -6.79
C SER A 81 4.16 1.17 -6.88
N PRO A 82 4.61 1.59 -8.07
CA PRO A 82 5.02 2.98 -8.27
C PRO A 82 3.92 3.99 -7.96
N ILE A 83 2.66 3.71 -8.32
CA ILE A 83 1.57 4.65 -8.05
C ILE A 83 1.37 4.84 -6.55
N MET A 84 1.52 3.77 -5.76
CA MET A 84 1.38 3.88 -4.32
C MET A 84 2.50 4.71 -3.70
N ARG A 85 3.74 4.50 -4.15
CA ARG A 85 4.86 5.29 -3.65
C ARG A 85 4.71 6.77 -4.00
N ARG A 86 4.26 7.07 -5.24
CA ARG A 86 4.04 8.46 -5.64
C ARG A 86 2.93 9.11 -4.82
N HIS A 87 1.84 8.40 -4.61
CA HIS A 87 0.72 8.93 -3.85
C HIS A 87 1.12 9.21 -2.40
N LEU A 88 1.84 8.28 -1.80
CA LEU A 88 2.34 8.45 -0.43
C LEU A 88 3.27 9.67 -0.34
N ALA A 89 4.16 9.84 -1.32
CA ALA A 89 5.08 10.97 -1.34
C ALA A 89 4.37 12.31 -1.57
N ALA A 90 3.28 12.29 -2.34
CA ALA A 90 2.54 13.49 -2.67
C ALA A 90 1.67 13.99 -1.52
N HIS A 91 1.32 13.11 -0.57
CA HIS A 91 0.39 13.45 0.51
C HIS A 91 0.96 13.09 1.88
N PRO A 92 2.09 13.71 2.27
CA PRO A 92 2.71 13.37 3.55
C PRO A 92 1.81 13.67 4.76
N GLU A 93 0.86 14.60 4.60
CA GLU A 93 -0.05 14.97 5.68
C GLU A 93 -1.22 14.00 5.85
N TRP A 94 -1.40 13.08 4.90
CA TRP A 94 -2.51 12.12 4.96
C TRP A 94 -2.15 10.84 5.70
N TYR A 95 -0.86 10.57 5.88
CA TYR A 95 -0.39 9.31 6.42
C TYR A 95 0.63 9.57 7.52
N SER A 96 0.69 8.66 8.50
CA SER A 96 1.73 8.74 9.53
C SER A 96 3.10 8.47 8.90
N GLY A 97 4.15 8.82 9.61
CA GLY A 97 5.50 8.55 9.13
C GLY A 97 5.87 7.08 9.06
N LYS A 98 5.01 6.20 9.58
CA LYS A 98 5.32 4.76 9.67
C LYS A 98 5.46 4.11 8.30
N LEU A 99 4.57 4.43 7.37
CA LEU A 99 4.66 3.87 6.02
C LEU A 99 5.93 4.35 5.32
N ARG A 100 6.24 5.64 5.44
CA ARG A 100 7.45 6.18 4.83
C ARG A 100 8.70 5.57 5.43
N ALA A 101 8.69 5.35 6.74
CA ALA A 101 9.83 4.71 7.42
C ALA A 101 10.05 3.28 6.91
N LEU A 102 8.97 2.53 6.74
CA LEU A 102 9.07 1.18 6.23
C LEU A 102 9.52 1.15 4.77
N LEU A 103 9.03 2.10 3.98
CA LEU A 103 9.46 2.22 2.58
C LEU A 103 10.95 2.56 2.50
N ALA A 104 11.42 3.46 3.35
CA ALA A 104 12.84 3.82 3.38
C ALA A 104 13.71 2.59 3.69
N GLN A 105 13.26 1.73 4.59
CA GLN A 105 13.97 0.49 4.89
C GLN A 105 14.04 -0.43 3.67
N SER A 106 12.95 -0.54 2.94
CA SER A 106 12.90 -1.42 1.77
C SER A 106 13.75 -0.89 0.62
N SER A 107 14.02 0.43 0.60
CA SER A 107 14.82 1.06 -0.45
C SER A 107 16.31 0.89 -0.24
N LYS A 108 16.73 0.46 0.95
CA LYS A 108 18.16 0.31 1.24
C LYS A 108 18.68 -0.95 0.57
N PRO A 109 19.85 -0.88 -0.04
CA PRO A 109 20.44 -2.09 -0.61
C PRO A 109 20.73 -3.11 0.48
N ALA A 110 20.65 -4.38 0.12
CA ALA A 110 21.02 -5.44 1.02
C ALA A 110 22.51 -5.28 1.37
N ALA A 111 22.79 -5.35 2.64
CA ALA A 111 24.17 -5.18 3.10
C ALA A 111 25.01 -6.38 2.71
#